data_de1923c6bd6b4c3264fe90d3cb9e2fa7
#
_entry.id   de1923c6bd6b4c3264fe90d3cb9e2fa7
#
_cell.length_a   1.000
_cell.length_b   1.000
_cell.length_c   1.000
_cell.angle_alpha   90.00
_cell.angle_beta   90.00
_cell.angle_gamma   90.00
#
_symmetry.space_group_name_H-M   'P 1'
#
loop_
_entity.id
_entity.type
_entity.pdbx_description
1 polymer ?
#
loop_
_entity_poly.entity_id
_entity_poly.type
_entity_poly.pdbx_seq_one_letter_code
_entity_poly.pdbx_strand_id
1 'polypeptide(L)'
;MTASPAIEIHDLHKSFGRVQALDGLDLTVQPGEVAGFLGPNGAGKSTAIRVLLGLLRADSGAARLFGGDAWRDAVTLHQRLAYVPGDVSLWPNLTGGEAIDFLGRLRGKVDKKRKADLLERFELDPTKKARTYSKGNRQKVALVAAFSMDVDLLILDEPTSGLDPLMEAVFTDYVRETATTGTSVLLSSHILHEVEKVCDTVTIIRNGVSVESGTLDDLRHLTRSNVTAVVSGDPSGVSELAGVHNLVAAPADGGTRVTFDVDNAQVGPAMSQLTALGLHSLTAAPPSLEELFMRHYGDALPGATSGGGADDGDSGPVAQAVRGAAGAR
;
A
#
# COMPACT_ATOMS: atom_id res chain seq x y z
N MET A 1 5.20 -11.25 -30.34
CA MET A 1 5.05 -12.13 -29.16
C MET A 1 5.04 -11.19 -27.98
N THR A 2 3.95 -11.09 -27.26
CA THR A 2 3.89 -10.30 -26.02
C THR A 2 4.82 -10.96 -25.01
N ALA A 3 5.68 -10.17 -24.35
CA ALA A 3 6.54 -10.66 -23.29
C ALA A 3 5.68 -11.24 -22.15
N SER A 4 6.13 -12.32 -21.52
CA SER A 4 5.43 -12.88 -20.36
C SER A 4 5.45 -11.87 -19.22
N PRO A 5 4.38 -11.75 -18.41
CA PRO A 5 4.36 -10.91 -17.21
C PRO A 5 5.55 -11.21 -16.29
N ALA A 6 6.03 -10.19 -15.58
CA ALA A 6 7.06 -10.38 -14.55
C ALA A 6 6.50 -11.17 -13.36
N ILE A 7 5.23 -10.91 -13.00
CA ILE A 7 4.47 -11.66 -12.01
C ILE A 7 3.08 -11.96 -12.58
N GLU A 8 2.62 -13.20 -12.37
CA GLU A 8 1.25 -13.63 -12.67
C GLU A 8 0.76 -14.53 -11.54
N ILE A 9 -0.28 -14.10 -10.87
CA ILE A 9 -1.03 -14.87 -9.87
C ILE A 9 -2.46 -15.00 -10.40
N HIS A 10 -2.98 -16.24 -10.39
CA HIS A 10 -4.35 -16.51 -10.82
C HIS A 10 -5.03 -17.46 -9.85
N ASP A 11 -6.20 -17.02 -9.35
CA ASP A 11 -7.09 -17.79 -8.46
C ASP A 11 -6.32 -18.45 -7.30
N LEU A 12 -5.43 -17.68 -6.64
CA LEU A 12 -4.51 -18.23 -5.66
C LEU A 12 -5.16 -18.38 -4.30
N HIS A 13 -5.12 -19.59 -3.74
CA HIS A 13 -5.66 -19.92 -2.43
C HIS A 13 -4.59 -20.41 -1.47
N LYS A 14 -4.69 -19.95 -0.21
CA LYS A 14 -3.85 -20.40 0.89
C LYS A 14 -4.53 -20.30 2.23
N SER A 15 -4.55 -21.43 2.96
CA SER A 15 -5.11 -21.51 4.31
C SER A 15 -4.05 -21.94 5.33
N PHE A 16 -4.22 -21.50 6.55
CA PHE A 16 -3.48 -21.92 7.75
C PHE A 16 -4.48 -22.41 8.80
N GLY A 17 -4.72 -23.70 8.81
CA GLY A 17 -5.77 -24.30 9.64
C GLY A 17 -7.15 -23.76 9.23
N ARG A 18 -7.77 -22.97 10.10
CA ARG A 18 -9.09 -22.36 9.84
C ARG A 18 -9.03 -20.97 9.22
N VAL A 19 -7.85 -20.40 9.11
CA VAL A 19 -7.66 -19.03 8.59
C VAL A 19 -7.37 -19.10 7.09
N GLN A 20 -8.29 -18.56 6.29
CA GLN A 20 -8.08 -18.35 4.85
C GLN A 20 -7.24 -17.09 4.67
N ALA A 21 -5.98 -17.23 4.30
CA ALA A 21 -5.08 -16.10 4.11
C ALA A 21 -5.11 -15.55 2.69
N LEU A 22 -5.38 -16.42 1.69
CA LEU A 22 -5.64 -16.05 0.30
C LEU A 22 -6.86 -16.85 -0.16
N ASP A 23 -7.79 -16.19 -0.86
CA ASP A 23 -9.10 -16.74 -1.24
C ASP A 23 -9.49 -16.35 -2.67
N GLY A 24 -8.70 -16.78 -3.65
CA GLY A 24 -8.88 -16.43 -5.06
C GLY A 24 -8.18 -15.13 -5.44
N LEU A 25 -6.94 -14.94 -4.99
CA LEU A 25 -6.14 -13.75 -5.33
C LEU A 25 -5.70 -13.79 -6.78
N ASP A 26 -5.93 -12.68 -7.51
CA ASP A 26 -5.36 -12.39 -8.81
C ASP A 26 -4.41 -11.20 -8.72
N LEU A 27 -3.25 -11.27 -9.37
CA LEU A 27 -2.27 -10.19 -9.46
C LEU A 27 -1.42 -10.35 -10.72
N THR A 28 -1.28 -9.28 -11.49
CA THR A 28 -0.40 -9.27 -12.66
C THR A 28 0.52 -8.06 -12.60
N VAL A 29 1.81 -8.26 -12.88
CA VAL A 29 2.80 -7.18 -13.03
C VAL A 29 3.48 -7.36 -14.39
N GLN A 30 3.43 -6.31 -15.21
CA GLN A 30 4.05 -6.33 -16.53
C GLN A 30 5.56 -6.10 -16.45
N PRO A 31 6.34 -6.46 -17.49
CA PRO A 31 7.76 -6.14 -17.55
C PRO A 31 8.00 -4.62 -17.51
N GLY A 32 8.90 -4.17 -16.62
CA GLY A 32 9.25 -2.76 -16.43
C GLY A 32 8.23 -1.93 -15.67
N GLU A 33 7.16 -2.53 -15.17
CA GLU A 33 6.10 -1.88 -14.40
C GLU A 33 6.46 -1.76 -12.92
N VAL A 34 6.07 -0.65 -12.29
CA VAL A 34 6.04 -0.48 -10.84
C VAL A 34 4.59 -0.70 -10.36
N ALA A 35 4.34 -1.88 -9.81
CA ALA A 35 3.02 -2.27 -9.33
C ALA A 35 2.92 -2.16 -7.81
N GLY A 36 1.92 -1.44 -7.33
CA GLY A 36 1.55 -1.34 -5.92
C GLY A 36 0.64 -2.50 -5.49
N PHE A 37 0.94 -3.12 -4.37
CA PHE A 37 0.12 -4.15 -3.75
C PHE A 37 -0.36 -3.64 -2.40
N LEU A 38 -1.53 -3.01 -2.38
CA LEU A 38 -2.05 -2.22 -1.27
C LEU A 38 -3.08 -3.00 -0.45
N GLY A 39 -2.99 -2.93 0.87
CA GLY A 39 -3.96 -3.55 1.76
C GLY A 39 -3.54 -3.44 3.22
N PRO A 40 -4.48 -3.59 4.18
CA PRO A 40 -4.17 -3.52 5.59
C PRO A 40 -3.29 -4.68 6.05
N ASN A 41 -2.84 -4.58 7.29
CA ASN A 41 -2.16 -5.68 7.95
C ASN A 41 -3.11 -6.89 8.06
N GLY A 42 -2.60 -8.07 7.70
CA GLY A 42 -3.42 -9.29 7.66
C GLY A 42 -4.24 -9.51 6.39
N ALA A 43 -4.23 -8.61 5.40
CA ALA A 43 -4.96 -8.77 4.15
C ALA A 43 -4.48 -9.93 3.25
N GLY A 44 -3.27 -10.46 3.50
CA GLY A 44 -2.69 -11.55 2.71
C GLY A 44 -1.43 -11.17 1.93
N LYS A 45 -0.99 -9.89 1.92
CA LYS A 45 0.16 -9.39 1.13
C LYS A 45 1.42 -10.24 1.30
N SER A 46 1.93 -10.34 2.52
CA SER A 46 3.16 -11.11 2.79
C SER A 46 2.99 -12.61 2.56
N THR A 47 1.75 -13.15 2.63
CA THR A 47 1.45 -14.54 2.27
C THR A 47 1.60 -14.74 0.76
N ALA A 48 1.04 -13.86 -0.06
CA ALA A 48 1.19 -13.88 -1.51
C ALA A 48 2.65 -13.74 -1.93
N ILE A 49 3.39 -12.79 -1.33
CA ILE A 49 4.83 -12.61 -1.59
C ILE A 49 5.62 -13.90 -1.24
N ARG A 50 5.34 -14.55 -0.10
CA ARG A 50 6.01 -15.81 0.25
C ARG A 50 5.70 -16.94 -0.72
N VAL A 51 4.50 -16.98 -1.31
CA VAL A 51 4.17 -17.95 -2.37
C VAL A 51 4.96 -17.62 -3.63
N LEU A 52 5.03 -16.36 -4.07
CA LEU A 52 5.85 -15.93 -5.20
C LEU A 52 7.34 -16.25 -5.02
N LEU A 53 7.83 -16.14 -3.79
CA LEU A 53 9.21 -16.50 -3.46
C LEU A 53 9.44 -18.01 -3.31
N GLY A 54 8.43 -18.87 -3.54
CA GLY A 54 8.56 -20.31 -3.35
C GLY A 54 8.91 -20.70 -1.90
N LEU A 55 8.66 -19.83 -0.93
CA LEU A 55 8.84 -20.09 0.51
C LEU A 55 7.60 -20.75 1.13
N LEU A 56 6.47 -20.64 0.44
CA LEU A 56 5.18 -21.16 0.86
C LEU A 56 4.48 -21.77 -0.35
N ARG A 57 4.01 -23.00 -0.21
CA ARG A 57 3.24 -23.66 -1.26
C ARG A 57 1.77 -23.23 -1.18
N ALA A 58 1.21 -22.82 -2.31
CA ALA A 58 -0.23 -22.57 -2.44
C ALA A 58 -1.04 -23.86 -2.25
N ASP A 59 -2.30 -23.74 -1.82
CA ASP A 59 -3.22 -24.86 -1.70
C ASP A 59 -3.87 -25.15 -3.08
N SER A 60 -4.21 -24.09 -3.83
CA SER A 60 -4.67 -24.14 -5.23
C SER A 60 -4.38 -22.84 -5.97
N GLY A 61 -4.69 -22.78 -7.26
CA GLY A 61 -4.38 -21.66 -8.14
C GLY A 61 -2.96 -21.72 -8.70
N ALA A 62 -2.52 -20.62 -9.29
CA ALA A 62 -1.20 -20.53 -9.92
C ALA A 62 -0.46 -19.25 -9.51
N ALA A 63 0.85 -19.39 -9.29
CA ALA A 63 1.76 -18.26 -9.12
C ALA A 63 2.98 -18.45 -10.00
N ARG A 64 3.27 -17.47 -10.85
CA ARG A 64 4.34 -17.53 -11.84
C ARG A 64 5.20 -16.27 -11.77
N LEU A 65 6.49 -16.46 -12.06
CA LEU A 65 7.46 -15.39 -12.25
C LEU A 65 8.08 -15.57 -13.63
N PHE A 66 8.00 -14.55 -14.50
CA PHE A 66 8.55 -14.60 -15.87
C PHE A 66 8.04 -15.82 -16.67
N GLY A 67 6.82 -16.28 -16.40
CA GLY A 67 6.21 -17.46 -16.98
C GLY A 67 6.59 -18.80 -16.32
N GLY A 68 7.60 -18.85 -15.45
CA GLY A 68 7.99 -20.05 -14.68
C GLY A 68 7.14 -20.24 -13.42
N ASP A 69 7.00 -21.47 -12.96
CA ASP A 69 6.26 -21.82 -11.73
C ASP A 69 7.04 -21.38 -10.48
N ALA A 70 6.45 -20.53 -9.66
CA ALA A 70 7.12 -19.93 -8.50
C ALA A 70 7.63 -20.94 -7.46
N TRP A 71 6.95 -22.12 -7.36
CA TRP A 71 7.36 -23.18 -6.44
C TRP A 71 8.39 -24.13 -7.05
N ARG A 72 8.13 -24.60 -8.29
CA ARG A 72 8.96 -25.62 -8.93
C ARG A 72 10.30 -25.08 -9.43
N ASP A 73 10.28 -23.86 -9.97
CA ASP A 73 11.41 -23.24 -10.64
C ASP A 73 12.11 -22.19 -9.74
N ALA A 74 11.78 -22.14 -8.43
CA ALA A 74 12.21 -21.11 -7.48
C ALA A 74 13.71 -20.79 -7.55
N VAL A 75 14.57 -21.83 -7.59
CA VAL A 75 16.06 -21.65 -7.61
C VAL A 75 16.51 -20.85 -8.83
N THR A 76 15.96 -21.14 -9.99
CA THR A 76 16.31 -20.45 -11.24
C THR A 76 15.71 -19.04 -11.26
N LEU A 77 14.45 -18.90 -10.84
CA LEU A 77 13.74 -17.64 -10.83
C LEU A 77 14.36 -16.62 -9.84
N HIS A 78 14.88 -17.10 -8.70
CA HIS A 78 15.55 -16.25 -7.72
C HIS A 78 16.86 -15.60 -8.21
N GLN A 79 17.46 -16.10 -9.28
CA GLN A 79 18.61 -15.45 -9.90
C GLN A 79 18.26 -14.14 -10.59
N ARG A 80 16.96 -13.96 -10.93
CA ARG A 80 16.44 -12.82 -11.67
C ARG A 80 15.68 -11.81 -10.81
N LEU A 81 15.55 -12.06 -9.49
CA LEU A 81 14.81 -11.17 -8.59
C LEU A 81 15.62 -10.82 -7.35
N ALA A 82 15.30 -9.66 -6.75
CA ALA A 82 15.73 -9.34 -5.40
C ALA A 82 14.50 -9.07 -4.51
N TYR A 83 14.63 -9.41 -3.23
CA TYR A 83 13.57 -9.28 -2.25
C TYR A 83 14.03 -8.48 -1.04
N VAL A 84 13.22 -7.50 -0.63
CA VAL A 84 13.38 -6.74 0.61
C VAL A 84 12.20 -7.07 1.51
N PRO A 85 12.43 -7.73 2.66
CA PRO A 85 11.36 -8.04 3.61
C PRO A 85 10.96 -6.82 4.44
N GLY A 86 9.72 -6.79 4.93
CA GLY A 86 9.21 -5.71 5.79
C GLY A 86 9.82 -5.70 7.19
N ASP A 87 10.31 -6.84 7.66
CA ASP A 87 11.09 -6.96 8.90
C ASP A 87 12.48 -7.56 8.58
N VAL A 88 13.46 -6.66 8.56
CA VAL A 88 14.84 -7.01 8.21
C VAL A 88 15.60 -7.54 9.42
N SER A 89 15.95 -8.81 9.36
CA SER A 89 16.88 -9.45 10.31
C SER A 89 18.25 -9.66 9.66
N LEU A 90 19.29 -9.12 10.28
CA LEU A 90 20.68 -9.23 9.82
C LEU A 90 21.51 -10.06 10.79
N TRP A 91 22.59 -10.63 10.31
CA TRP A 91 23.58 -11.33 11.16
C TRP A 91 24.25 -10.33 12.12
N PRO A 92 24.09 -10.49 13.46
CA PRO A 92 24.47 -9.45 14.42
C PRO A 92 25.96 -9.07 14.39
N ASN A 93 26.81 -10.03 14.01
CA ASN A 93 28.25 -9.87 14.01
C ASN A 93 28.84 -9.36 12.69
N LEU A 94 28.06 -9.34 11.61
CA LEU A 94 28.48 -8.72 10.35
C LEU A 94 28.33 -7.20 10.44
N THR A 95 29.17 -6.48 9.71
CA THR A 95 28.95 -5.08 9.41
C THR A 95 27.88 -4.94 8.32
N GLY A 96 27.30 -3.74 8.15
CA GLY A 96 26.34 -3.49 7.08
C GLY A 96 26.96 -3.78 5.71
N GLY A 97 28.19 -3.35 5.48
CA GLY A 97 28.92 -3.61 4.24
C GLY A 97 29.17 -5.10 3.99
N GLU A 98 29.56 -5.86 5.03
CA GLU A 98 29.72 -7.31 4.95
C GLU A 98 28.40 -8.02 4.66
N ALA A 99 27.29 -7.57 5.26
CA ALA A 99 25.96 -8.12 5.02
C ALA A 99 25.51 -7.89 3.56
N ILE A 100 25.70 -6.68 3.02
CA ILE A 100 25.42 -6.36 1.63
C ILE A 100 26.23 -7.24 0.69
N ASP A 101 27.55 -7.36 0.92
CA ASP A 101 28.44 -8.19 0.09
C ASP A 101 28.09 -9.68 0.19
N PHE A 102 27.69 -10.15 1.36
CA PHE A 102 27.26 -11.53 1.56
C PHE A 102 25.98 -11.83 0.77
N LEU A 103 24.95 -10.99 0.90
CA LEU A 103 23.70 -11.14 0.16
C LEU A 103 23.92 -11.08 -1.36
N GLY A 104 24.78 -10.18 -1.81
CA GLY A 104 25.15 -10.08 -3.23
C GLY A 104 25.86 -11.31 -3.77
N ARG A 105 26.79 -11.92 -2.98
CA ARG A 105 27.50 -13.14 -3.39
C ARG A 105 26.58 -14.35 -3.53
N LEU A 106 25.53 -14.43 -2.74
CA LEU A 106 24.53 -15.51 -2.86
C LEU A 106 23.79 -15.50 -4.19
N ARG A 107 23.74 -14.33 -4.87
CA ARG A 107 22.96 -14.12 -6.11
C ARG A 107 23.83 -13.79 -7.34
N GLY A 108 25.12 -13.60 -7.18
CA GLY A 108 26.02 -13.30 -8.29
C GLY A 108 27.01 -12.18 -8.01
N LYS A 109 26.87 -11.05 -8.71
CA LYS A 109 27.78 -9.90 -8.57
C LYS A 109 27.02 -8.66 -8.08
N VAL A 110 27.59 -8.03 -7.05
CA VAL A 110 27.19 -6.67 -6.63
C VAL A 110 27.89 -5.66 -7.56
N ASP A 111 27.14 -4.73 -8.10
CA ASP A 111 27.73 -3.57 -8.76
C ASP A 111 28.33 -2.65 -7.68
N LYS A 112 29.66 -2.63 -7.62
CA LYS A 112 30.41 -1.88 -6.61
C LYS A 112 30.19 -0.37 -6.71
N LYS A 113 30.02 0.16 -7.93
CA LYS A 113 29.78 1.59 -8.15
C LYS A 113 28.39 1.97 -7.67
N ARG A 114 27.38 1.20 -8.05
CA ARG A 114 26.00 1.36 -7.61
C ARG A 114 25.87 1.21 -6.08
N LYS A 115 26.57 0.20 -5.49
CA LYS A 115 26.63 0.04 -4.03
C LYS A 115 27.19 1.28 -3.34
N ALA A 116 28.28 1.86 -3.84
CA ALA A 116 28.90 3.04 -3.24
C ALA A 116 27.98 4.25 -3.30
N ASP A 117 27.34 4.51 -4.45
CA ASP A 117 26.35 5.57 -4.65
C ASP A 117 25.15 5.39 -3.70
N LEU A 118 24.63 4.18 -3.57
CA LEU A 118 23.51 3.88 -2.67
C LEU A 118 23.88 4.07 -1.19
N LEU A 119 25.06 3.69 -0.77
CA LEU A 119 25.53 3.92 0.59
C LEU A 119 25.57 5.42 0.94
N GLU A 120 25.97 6.25 -0.01
CA GLU A 120 25.98 7.71 0.12
C GLU A 120 24.55 8.28 0.15
N ARG A 121 23.71 7.93 -0.84
CA ARG A 121 22.32 8.41 -0.93
C ARG A 121 21.47 8.05 0.29
N PHE A 122 21.61 6.82 0.81
CA PHE A 122 20.90 6.36 2.01
C PHE A 122 21.60 6.75 3.32
N GLU A 123 22.71 7.52 3.28
CA GLU A 123 23.47 7.94 4.45
C GLU A 123 23.77 6.75 5.39
N LEU A 124 24.15 5.61 4.82
CA LEU A 124 24.41 4.37 5.56
C LEU A 124 25.90 4.17 5.80
N ASP A 125 26.31 4.15 7.07
CA ASP A 125 27.67 3.79 7.47
C ASP A 125 27.84 2.27 7.42
N PRO A 126 28.54 1.71 6.39
CA PRO A 126 28.65 0.28 6.20
C PRO A 126 29.61 -0.41 7.18
N THR A 127 30.33 0.34 8.00
CA THR A 127 31.36 -0.19 8.92
C THR A 127 30.79 -0.64 10.26
N LYS A 128 29.60 -0.16 10.63
CA LYS A 128 28.93 -0.51 11.89
C LYS A 128 28.42 -1.94 11.88
N LYS A 129 28.47 -2.59 13.05
CA LYS A 129 27.91 -3.94 13.24
C LYS A 129 26.39 -3.91 13.20
N ALA A 130 25.78 -4.92 12.57
CA ALA A 130 24.33 -5.03 12.38
C ALA A 130 23.53 -4.95 13.69
N ARG A 131 24.09 -5.46 14.80
CA ARG A 131 23.47 -5.37 16.14
C ARG A 131 23.30 -3.93 16.67
N THR A 132 24.06 -2.97 16.13
CA THR A 132 24.01 -1.56 16.55
C THR A 132 23.07 -0.72 15.68
N TYR A 133 22.54 -1.27 14.61
CA TYR A 133 21.65 -0.56 13.72
C TYR A 133 20.25 -0.43 14.30
N SER A 134 19.64 0.75 14.12
CA SER A 134 18.18 0.95 14.29
C SER A 134 17.40 0.11 13.28
N LYS A 135 16.08 0.01 13.45
CA LYS A 135 15.19 -0.64 12.47
C LYS A 135 15.41 -0.03 11.07
N GLY A 136 15.38 1.30 10.95
CA GLY A 136 15.58 2.01 9.69
C GLY A 136 16.94 1.73 9.05
N ASN A 137 18.02 1.68 9.82
CA ASN A 137 19.34 1.35 9.26
C ASN A 137 19.44 -0.10 8.79
N ARG A 138 18.78 -1.06 9.45
CA ARG A 138 18.67 -2.43 8.93
C ARG A 138 17.89 -2.48 7.62
N GLN A 139 16.82 -1.69 7.53
CA GLN A 139 16.04 -1.54 6.29
C GLN A 139 16.90 -0.98 5.16
N LYS A 140 17.67 0.10 5.42
CA LYS A 140 18.63 0.66 4.46
C LYS A 140 19.65 -0.38 3.97
N VAL A 141 20.17 -1.25 4.84
CA VAL A 141 21.07 -2.34 4.43
C VAL A 141 20.42 -3.29 3.43
N ALA A 142 19.14 -3.68 3.68
CA ALA A 142 18.42 -4.57 2.78
C ALA A 142 18.12 -3.90 1.44
N LEU A 143 17.73 -2.62 1.44
CA LEU A 143 17.50 -1.82 0.23
C LEU A 143 18.78 -1.68 -0.59
N VAL A 144 19.90 -1.28 0.03
CA VAL A 144 21.20 -1.17 -0.65
C VAL A 144 21.63 -2.51 -1.23
N ALA A 145 21.43 -3.63 -0.50
CA ALA A 145 21.76 -4.95 -1.00
C ALA A 145 20.92 -5.31 -2.23
N ALA A 146 19.59 -5.08 -2.19
CA ALA A 146 18.69 -5.40 -3.30
C ALA A 146 18.98 -4.53 -4.54
N PHE A 147 19.11 -3.23 -4.35
CA PHE A 147 19.33 -2.26 -5.42
C PHE A 147 20.72 -2.31 -6.05
N SER A 148 21.72 -2.87 -5.33
CA SER A 148 23.08 -3.04 -5.88
C SER A 148 23.18 -4.22 -6.85
N MET A 149 22.11 -4.99 -7.04
CA MET A 149 22.06 -6.14 -7.92
C MET A 149 21.43 -5.80 -9.26
N ASP A 150 21.86 -6.51 -10.30
CA ASP A 150 21.26 -6.45 -11.62
C ASP A 150 20.20 -7.56 -11.71
N VAL A 151 18.91 -7.16 -11.63
CA VAL A 151 17.77 -8.08 -11.58
C VAL A 151 16.63 -7.59 -12.44
N ASP A 152 15.79 -8.50 -12.89
CA ASP A 152 14.62 -8.19 -13.72
C ASP A 152 13.40 -7.79 -12.86
N LEU A 153 13.40 -8.17 -11.57
CA LEU A 153 12.29 -7.93 -10.65
C LEU A 153 12.77 -7.58 -9.24
N LEU A 154 12.20 -6.54 -8.67
CA LEU A 154 12.29 -6.21 -7.25
C LEU A 154 10.96 -6.52 -6.56
N ILE A 155 10.98 -7.31 -5.50
CA ILE A 155 9.84 -7.51 -4.60
C ILE A 155 10.16 -6.81 -3.29
N LEU A 156 9.38 -5.78 -2.96
CA LEU A 156 9.62 -4.89 -1.83
C LEU A 156 8.41 -4.97 -0.88
N ASP A 157 8.59 -5.65 0.26
CA ASP A 157 7.53 -5.84 1.25
C ASP A 157 7.66 -4.76 2.34
N GLU A 158 6.76 -3.77 2.35
CA GLU A 158 6.77 -2.60 3.26
C GLU A 158 8.16 -1.91 3.38
N PRO A 159 8.79 -1.55 2.25
CA PRO A 159 10.21 -1.17 2.21
C PRO A 159 10.55 0.12 2.95
N THR A 160 9.59 1.00 3.19
CA THR A 160 9.75 2.29 3.85
C THR A 160 9.62 2.20 5.37
N SER A 161 9.23 1.01 5.89
CA SER A 161 9.01 0.80 7.32
C SER A 161 10.23 1.16 8.18
N GLY A 162 10.11 2.24 8.94
CA GLY A 162 11.17 2.74 9.84
C GLY A 162 12.20 3.66 9.17
N LEU A 163 11.98 4.06 7.92
CA LEU A 163 12.69 5.16 7.29
C LEU A 163 12.12 6.51 7.77
N ASP A 164 12.95 7.52 7.76
CA ASP A 164 12.49 8.90 7.93
C ASP A 164 12.02 9.48 6.58
N PRO A 165 11.26 10.60 6.56
CA PRO A 165 10.70 11.15 5.32
C PRO A 165 11.73 11.50 4.24
N LEU A 166 12.96 11.86 4.63
CA LEU A 166 14.03 12.15 3.67
C LEU A 166 14.48 10.87 2.96
N MET A 167 14.64 9.78 3.72
CA MET A 167 15.03 8.49 3.17
C MET A 167 13.91 7.83 2.37
N GLU A 168 12.64 8.09 2.71
CA GLU A 168 11.50 7.71 1.86
C GLU A 168 11.54 8.40 0.49
N ALA A 169 11.91 9.68 0.45
CA ALA A 169 12.09 10.40 -0.82
C ALA A 169 13.22 9.80 -1.65
N VAL A 170 14.38 9.52 -1.03
CA VAL A 170 15.51 8.84 -1.70
C VAL A 170 15.10 7.47 -2.24
N PHE A 171 14.34 6.69 -1.47
CA PHE A 171 13.79 5.40 -1.90
C PHE A 171 12.87 5.56 -3.13
N THR A 172 11.93 6.52 -3.07
CA THR A 172 10.98 6.80 -4.15
C THR A 172 11.70 7.15 -5.46
N ASP A 173 12.68 8.06 -5.38
CA ASP A 173 13.45 8.48 -6.54
C ASP A 173 14.23 7.30 -7.14
N TYR A 174 14.84 6.47 -6.28
CA TYR A 174 15.60 5.31 -6.74
C TYR A 174 14.72 4.24 -7.40
N VAL A 175 13.53 3.97 -6.87
CA VAL A 175 12.58 3.04 -7.50
C VAL A 175 12.18 3.53 -8.89
N ARG A 176 11.89 4.82 -9.05
CA ARG A 176 11.59 5.43 -10.36
C ARG A 176 12.77 5.31 -11.32
N GLU A 177 13.99 5.65 -10.87
CA GLU A 177 15.22 5.48 -11.68
C GLU A 177 15.36 4.02 -12.14
N THR A 178 15.15 3.05 -11.25
CA THR A 178 15.26 1.61 -11.55
C THR A 178 14.22 1.16 -12.58
N ALA A 179 12.99 1.63 -12.49
CA ALA A 179 11.95 1.33 -13.47
C ALA A 179 12.31 1.80 -14.88
N THR A 180 12.96 2.97 -15.02
CA THR A 180 13.40 3.46 -16.34
C THR A 180 14.42 2.54 -17.02
N THR A 181 15.09 1.66 -16.28
CA THR A 181 16.03 0.67 -16.82
C THR A 181 15.37 -0.64 -17.25
N GLY A 182 14.03 -0.75 -17.09
CA GLY A 182 13.24 -1.91 -17.47
C GLY A 182 13.09 -2.96 -16.36
N THR A 183 13.55 -2.68 -15.14
CA THR A 183 13.32 -3.56 -13.98
C THR A 183 11.89 -3.41 -13.50
N SER A 184 11.18 -4.53 -13.34
CA SER A 184 9.84 -4.56 -12.76
C SER A 184 9.90 -4.46 -11.24
N VAL A 185 8.90 -3.83 -10.62
CA VAL A 185 8.84 -3.67 -9.16
C VAL A 185 7.45 -4.06 -8.65
N LEU A 186 7.40 -4.95 -7.66
CA LEU A 186 6.22 -5.16 -6.82
C LEU A 186 6.47 -4.52 -5.47
N LEU A 187 5.70 -3.50 -5.13
CA LEU A 187 5.80 -2.76 -3.86
C LEU A 187 4.56 -3.04 -3.02
N SER A 188 4.72 -3.78 -1.92
CA SER A 188 3.63 -3.92 -0.95
C SER A 188 3.65 -2.78 0.06
N SER A 189 2.50 -2.21 0.34
CA SER A 189 2.32 -1.18 1.37
C SER A 189 0.92 -1.25 1.99
N HIS A 190 0.77 -0.70 3.16
CA HIS A 190 -0.51 -0.36 3.76
C HIS A 190 -0.73 1.16 3.76
N ILE A 191 0.23 1.93 3.24
CA ILE A 191 0.22 3.39 3.15
C ILE A 191 0.02 3.78 1.69
N LEU A 192 -1.13 4.35 1.42
CA LEU A 192 -1.54 4.68 0.07
C LEU A 192 -0.67 5.74 -0.59
N HIS A 193 -0.33 6.79 0.15
CA HIS A 193 0.49 7.88 -0.35
C HIS A 193 1.89 7.46 -0.86
N GLU A 194 2.44 6.36 -0.32
CA GLU A 194 3.68 5.77 -0.83
C GLU A 194 3.47 5.18 -2.23
N VAL A 195 2.36 4.45 -2.39
CA VAL A 195 1.99 3.80 -3.65
C VAL A 195 1.68 4.84 -4.73
N GLU A 196 0.91 5.88 -4.41
CA GLU A 196 0.58 6.97 -5.34
C GLU A 196 1.81 7.68 -5.90
N LYS A 197 2.87 7.78 -5.10
CA LYS A 197 4.09 8.47 -5.51
C LYS A 197 4.91 7.70 -6.53
N VAL A 198 4.85 6.39 -6.55
CA VAL A 198 5.87 5.59 -7.26
C VAL A 198 5.30 4.54 -8.20
N CYS A 199 4.04 4.10 -8.01
CA CYS A 199 3.47 3.00 -8.76
C CYS A 199 2.73 3.48 -10.02
N ASP A 200 2.82 2.69 -11.10
CA ASP A 200 2.06 2.86 -12.35
C ASP A 200 0.66 2.28 -12.20
N THR A 201 0.58 1.11 -11.54
CA THR A 201 -0.67 0.40 -11.26
C THR A 201 -0.76 0.01 -9.79
N VAL A 202 -1.98 -0.26 -9.34
CA VAL A 202 -2.24 -0.69 -7.96
C VAL A 202 -3.23 -1.85 -7.97
N THR A 203 -2.93 -2.88 -7.20
CA THR A 203 -3.89 -3.93 -6.84
C THR A 203 -4.19 -3.81 -5.35
N ILE A 204 -5.48 -3.62 -5.02
CA ILE A 204 -5.96 -3.55 -3.63
C ILE A 204 -6.39 -4.95 -3.20
N ILE A 205 -5.80 -5.43 -2.10
CA ILE A 205 -6.14 -6.72 -1.50
C ILE A 205 -6.89 -6.54 -0.17
N ARG A 206 -7.97 -7.32 0.01
CA ARG A 206 -8.74 -7.42 1.24
C ARG A 206 -9.13 -8.87 1.49
N ASN A 207 -8.91 -9.37 2.71
CA ASN A 207 -9.28 -10.73 3.12
C ASN A 207 -8.81 -11.82 2.14
N GLY A 208 -7.62 -11.66 1.58
CA GLY A 208 -7.04 -12.64 0.66
C GLY A 208 -7.52 -12.57 -0.79
N VAL A 209 -8.36 -11.59 -1.15
CA VAL A 209 -8.91 -11.39 -2.51
C VAL A 209 -8.46 -10.04 -3.05
N SER A 210 -8.17 -9.96 -4.35
CA SER A 210 -8.01 -8.69 -5.05
C SER A 210 -9.39 -8.06 -5.27
N VAL A 211 -9.61 -6.86 -4.70
CA VAL A 211 -10.90 -6.16 -4.80
C VAL A 211 -10.94 -5.15 -5.92
N GLU A 212 -9.80 -4.56 -6.23
CA GLU A 212 -9.62 -3.56 -7.30
C GLU A 212 -8.22 -3.69 -7.89
N SER A 213 -8.08 -3.49 -9.20
CA SER A 213 -6.78 -3.48 -9.88
C SER A 213 -6.84 -2.59 -11.11
N GLY A 214 -5.84 -1.73 -11.32
CA GLY A 214 -5.76 -0.84 -12.46
C GLY A 214 -4.71 0.23 -12.31
N THR A 215 -4.62 1.15 -13.28
CA THR A 215 -3.79 2.33 -13.15
C THR A 215 -4.35 3.27 -12.08
N LEU A 216 -3.51 4.13 -11.54
CA LEU A 216 -3.96 5.15 -10.57
C LEU A 216 -5.07 6.03 -11.16
N ASP A 217 -5.00 6.32 -12.45
CA ASP A 217 -6.02 7.11 -13.14
C ASP A 217 -7.32 6.32 -13.33
N ASP A 218 -7.25 5.04 -13.72
CA ASP A 218 -8.45 4.18 -13.80
C ASP A 218 -9.16 4.11 -12.46
N LEU A 219 -8.42 3.89 -11.38
CA LEU A 219 -8.98 3.82 -10.02
C LEU A 219 -9.61 5.15 -9.59
N ARG A 220 -9.03 6.29 -9.98
CA ARG A 220 -9.61 7.62 -9.74
C ARG A 220 -10.83 7.89 -10.60
N HIS A 221 -10.86 7.38 -11.84
CA HIS A 221 -11.99 7.56 -12.76
C HIS A 221 -13.22 6.71 -12.41
N LEU A 222 -13.03 5.60 -11.73
CA LEU A 222 -14.14 4.75 -11.21
C LEU A 222 -14.88 5.40 -10.03
N THR A 223 -14.43 6.57 -9.57
CA THR A 223 -14.95 7.22 -8.37
C THR A 223 -15.45 8.62 -8.63
N ARG A 224 -16.36 9.05 -7.76
CA ARG A 224 -16.97 10.37 -7.77
C ARG A 224 -15.99 11.42 -7.31
N SER A 225 -15.98 12.58 -7.94
CA SER A 225 -15.20 13.71 -7.45
C SER A 225 -15.83 14.28 -6.18
N ASN A 226 -15.00 14.54 -5.16
CA ASN A 226 -15.42 15.26 -3.96
C ASN A 226 -15.34 16.76 -4.24
N VAL A 227 -16.43 17.46 -3.94
CA VAL A 227 -16.56 18.91 -4.13
C VAL A 227 -16.86 19.57 -2.81
N THR A 228 -16.04 20.55 -2.44
CA THR A 228 -16.30 21.47 -1.33
C THR A 228 -16.35 22.90 -1.88
N ALA A 229 -17.47 23.59 -1.67
CA ALA A 229 -17.66 24.96 -2.12
C ALA A 229 -18.28 25.83 -1.02
N VAL A 230 -18.06 27.13 -1.08
CA VAL A 230 -18.80 28.13 -0.30
C VAL A 230 -19.61 28.99 -1.28
N VAL A 231 -20.92 29.04 -1.08
CA VAL A 231 -21.85 29.75 -1.94
C VAL A 231 -22.70 30.73 -1.13
N SER A 232 -23.15 31.86 -1.76
CA SER A 232 -24.03 32.84 -1.12
C SER A 232 -25.49 32.43 -1.12
N GLY A 233 -25.91 31.68 -2.15
CA GLY A 233 -27.31 31.27 -2.35
C GLY A 233 -27.68 29.98 -1.62
N ASP A 234 -28.92 29.58 -1.71
CA ASP A 234 -29.45 28.33 -1.16
C ASP A 234 -28.95 27.13 -2.00
N PRO A 235 -28.17 26.20 -1.42
CA PRO A 235 -27.66 25.07 -2.13
C PRO A 235 -28.61 23.89 -2.31
N SER A 236 -29.87 24.00 -1.85
CA SER A 236 -30.87 22.91 -1.90
C SER A 236 -31.02 22.30 -3.30
N GLY A 237 -30.98 23.14 -4.34
CA GLY A 237 -31.11 22.70 -5.73
C GLY A 237 -29.88 21.88 -6.24
N VAL A 238 -28.75 21.88 -5.53
CA VAL A 238 -27.60 21.07 -5.91
C VAL A 238 -27.85 19.58 -5.61
N SER A 239 -28.62 19.29 -4.57
CA SER A 239 -28.98 17.91 -4.20
C SER A 239 -29.89 17.22 -5.23
N GLU A 240 -30.59 18.02 -6.05
CA GLU A 240 -31.52 17.52 -7.08
C GLU A 240 -30.82 17.18 -8.40
N LEU A 241 -29.51 17.56 -8.55
CA LEU A 241 -28.74 17.25 -9.75
C LEU A 241 -28.49 15.75 -9.82
N ALA A 242 -28.71 15.20 -11.01
CA ALA A 242 -28.31 13.82 -11.28
C ALA A 242 -26.81 13.61 -11.03
N GLY A 243 -26.47 12.55 -10.33
CA GLY A 243 -25.07 12.21 -10.04
C GLY A 243 -24.44 13.00 -8.89
N VAL A 244 -25.20 13.80 -8.14
CA VAL A 244 -24.77 14.39 -6.87
C VAL A 244 -25.20 13.47 -5.73
N HIS A 245 -24.30 13.21 -4.81
CA HIS A 245 -24.49 12.28 -3.68
C HIS A 245 -23.92 12.88 -2.40
N ASN A 246 -24.45 12.45 -1.26
CA ASN A 246 -23.91 12.78 0.08
C ASN A 246 -23.77 14.29 0.34
N LEU A 247 -24.70 15.12 -0.17
CA LEU A 247 -24.62 16.57 0.03
C LEU A 247 -24.82 16.91 1.51
N VAL A 248 -23.84 17.62 2.06
CA VAL A 248 -23.88 18.21 3.41
C VAL A 248 -23.72 19.71 3.26
N ALA A 249 -24.62 20.47 3.88
CA ALA A 249 -24.57 21.92 3.93
C ALA A 249 -24.34 22.39 5.37
N ALA A 250 -23.43 23.35 5.57
CA ALA A 250 -23.14 23.94 6.88
C ALA A 250 -22.90 25.44 6.73
N PRO A 251 -23.26 26.27 7.72
CA PRO A 251 -22.94 27.70 7.73
C PRO A 251 -21.42 27.91 7.66
N ALA A 252 -21.00 28.92 6.90
CA ALA A 252 -19.60 29.34 6.78
C ALA A 252 -19.49 30.86 6.63
N ASP A 253 -18.30 31.40 6.87
CA ASP A 253 -18.02 32.80 6.64
C ASP A 253 -18.22 33.12 5.15
N GLY A 254 -19.13 34.04 4.85
CA GLY A 254 -19.50 34.44 3.49
C GLY A 254 -20.61 33.63 2.83
N GLY A 255 -21.29 32.70 3.54
CA GLY A 255 -22.41 31.96 2.98
C GLY A 255 -22.61 30.56 3.53
N THR A 256 -22.92 29.61 2.68
CA THR A 256 -23.11 28.20 3.02
C THR A 256 -21.98 27.37 2.40
N ARG A 257 -21.29 26.60 3.24
CA ARG A 257 -20.35 25.56 2.77
C ARG A 257 -21.14 24.33 2.38
N VAL A 258 -20.94 23.85 1.17
CA VAL A 258 -21.48 22.59 0.67
C VAL A 258 -20.34 21.62 0.39
N THR A 259 -20.53 20.38 0.81
CA THR A 259 -19.64 19.27 0.50
C THR A 259 -20.47 18.14 -0.06
N PHE A 260 -20.08 17.59 -1.20
CA PHE A 260 -20.80 16.50 -1.86
C PHE A 260 -19.87 15.71 -2.78
N ASP A 261 -20.30 14.50 -3.12
CA ASP A 261 -19.67 13.68 -4.14
C ASP A 261 -20.43 13.86 -5.45
N VAL A 262 -19.73 13.93 -6.57
CA VAL A 262 -20.35 14.07 -7.90
C VAL A 262 -19.73 13.09 -8.90
N ASP A 263 -20.59 12.42 -9.66
CA ASP A 263 -20.16 11.56 -10.76
C ASP A 263 -19.36 12.38 -11.79
N ASN A 264 -18.22 11.85 -12.27
CA ASN A 264 -17.30 12.60 -13.13
C ASN A 264 -17.97 13.21 -14.38
N ALA A 265 -18.95 12.53 -14.97
CA ALA A 265 -19.74 13.05 -16.08
C ALA A 265 -20.62 14.27 -15.71
N GLN A 266 -20.91 14.47 -14.43
CA GLN A 266 -21.79 15.51 -13.90
C GLN A 266 -21.06 16.67 -13.22
N VAL A 267 -19.73 16.64 -13.21
CA VAL A 267 -18.91 17.73 -12.62
C VAL A 267 -19.23 19.07 -13.29
N GLY A 268 -19.31 19.14 -14.63
CA GLY A 268 -19.61 20.37 -15.37
C GLY A 268 -20.97 21.00 -14.97
N PRO A 269 -22.07 20.25 -15.03
CA PRO A 269 -23.39 20.70 -14.55
C PRO A 269 -23.37 21.17 -13.09
N ALA A 270 -22.74 20.43 -12.18
CA ALA A 270 -22.62 20.80 -10.78
C ALA A 270 -21.85 22.11 -10.57
N MET A 271 -20.73 22.31 -11.28
CA MET A 271 -19.97 23.56 -11.25
C MET A 271 -20.77 24.75 -11.76
N SER A 272 -21.55 24.56 -12.81
CA SER A 272 -22.42 25.59 -13.36
C SER A 272 -23.45 26.04 -12.34
N GLN A 273 -24.09 25.12 -11.63
CA GLN A 273 -25.05 25.39 -10.59
C GLN A 273 -24.41 26.15 -9.40
N LEU A 274 -23.26 25.70 -8.92
CA LEU A 274 -22.50 26.40 -7.84
C LEU A 274 -22.16 27.83 -8.23
N THR A 275 -21.75 28.04 -9.47
CA THR A 275 -21.46 29.40 -9.99
C THR A 275 -22.67 30.30 -9.98
N ALA A 276 -23.86 29.78 -10.37
CA ALA A 276 -25.12 30.54 -10.36
C ALA A 276 -25.53 30.90 -8.92
N LEU A 277 -25.12 30.16 -7.92
CA LEU A 277 -25.40 30.43 -6.50
C LEU A 277 -24.43 31.45 -5.86
N GLY A 278 -23.54 32.07 -6.60
CA GLY A 278 -22.58 33.03 -6.09
C GLY A 278 -21.42 32.33 -5.36
N LEU A 279 -20.59 31.67 -6.12
CA LEU A 279 -19.44 30.90 -5.63
C LEU A 279 -18.35 31.80 -5.05
N HIS A 280 -17.94 31.55 -3.79
CA HIS A 280 -16.84 32.22 -3.11
C HIS A 280 -15.56 31.43 -3.10
N SER A 281 -15.66 30.12 -2.86
CA SER A 281 -14.52 29.21 -2.90
C SER A 281 -14.94 27.84 -3.45
N LEU A 282 -14.03 27.17 -4.13
CA LEU A 282 -14.25 25.86 -4.71
C LEU A 282 -12.98 25.03 -4.61
N THR A 283 -13.15 23.83 -4.12
CA THR A 283 -12.17 22.74 -4.23
C THR A 283 -12.91 21.56 -4.84
N ALA A 284 -12.47 21.09 -5.98
CA ALA A 284 -12.95 19.86 -6.59
C ALA A 284 -11.72 18.96 -6.80
N ALA A 285 -11.73 17.81 -6.18
CA ALA A 285 -10.67 16.83 -6.29
C ALA A 285 -11.28 15.46 -6.60
N PRO A 286 -10.62 14.64 -7.45
CA PRO A 286 -10.98 13.24 -7.49
C PRO A 286 -10.84 12.68 -6.07
N PRO A 287 -11.62 11.67 -5.67
CA PRO A 287 -11.46 11.06 -4.37
C PRO A 287 -10.00 10.59 -4.24
N SER A 288 -9.46 10.77 -3.07
CA SER A 288 -8.18 10.17 -2.75
C SER A 288 -8.36 8.65 -2.82
N LEU A 289 -7.33 7.94 -3.26
CA LEU A 289 -7.33 6.48 -3.14
C LEU A 289 -7.55 6.05 -1.66
N GLU A 290 -7.28 6.95 -0.70
CA GLU A 290 -7.56 6.74 0.72
C GLU A 290 -9.07 6.66 1.00
N GLU A 291 -9.89 7.47 0.32
CA GLU A 291 -11.36 7.36 0.38
C GLU A 291 -11.85 6.07 -0.29
N LEU A 292 -11.23 5.66 -1.41
CA LEU A 292 -11.48 4.35 -2.04
C LEU A 292 -11.15 3.22 -1.08
N PHE A 293 -9.99 3.28 -0.48
CA PHE A 293 -9.54 2.34 0.52
C PHE A 293 -10.51 2.29 1.70
N MET A 294 -10.92 3.46 2.22
CA MET A 294 -11.88 3.56 3.34
C MET A 294 -13.29 3.08 2.97
N ARG A 295 -13.76 3.24 1.74
CA ARG A 295 -15.04 2.66 1.29
C ARG A 295 -15.01 1.14 1.35
N HIS A 296 -13.94 0.51 0.89
CA HIS A 296 -13.77 -0.94 0.99
C HIS A 296 -13.58 -1.42 2.44
N TYR A 297 -13.23 -0.52 3.38
CA TYR A 297 -12.98 -0.85 4.80
C TYR A 297 -14.00 -0.26 5.76
N GLY A 298 -14.81 0.74 5.35
CA GLY A 298 -15.77 1.44 6.21
C GLY A 298 -16.84 0.52 6.83
N ASP A 299 -17.23 -0.53 6.13
CA ASP A 299 -18.20 -1.52 6.64
C ASP A 299 -17.62 -2.48 7.71
N ALA A 300 -16.32 -2.40 8.01
CA ALA A 300 -15.65 -3.30 8.95
C ALA A 300 -15.25 -2.64 10.27
N LEU A 301 -15.54 -1.34 10.47
CA LEU A 301 -15.32 -0.70 11.77
C LEU A 301 -16.52 -1.01 12.68
N PRO A 302 -16.38 -1.79 13.77
CA PRO A 302 -17.42 -1.96 14.76
C PRO A 302 -17.59 -0.63 15.51
N GLY A 303 -18.60 0.17 15.12
CA GLY A 303 -18.87 1.43 15.80
C GLY A 303 -19.68 2.49 15.08
N ALA A 304 -20.05 2.33 13.80
CA ALA A 304 -20.98 3.22 13.13
C ALA A 304 -22.44 2.68 13.24
N THR A 305 -22.96 2.57 14.45
CA THR A 305 -24.41 2.45 14.67
C THR A 305 -25.02 3.83 14.52
N SER A 306 -25.85 3.95 13.49
CA SER A 306 -26.85 5.00 13.33
C SER A 306 -27.50 5.34 14.66
N GLY A 307 -27.34 6.59 15.12
CA GLY A 307 -28.11 7.13 16.24
C GLY A 307 -29.57 7.22 15.87
N GLY A 308 -30.38 6.42 16.53
CA GLY A 308 -31.84 6.52 16.56
C GLY A 308 -32.30 6.17 17.98
N GLY A 309 -32.83 7.18 18.66
CA GLY A 309 -33.06 7.31 20.07
C GLY A 309 -34.04 6.33 20.72
N ALA A 310 -34.00 6.38 22.00
CA ALA A 310 -35.05 6.54 23.03
C ALA A 310 -34.57 5.84 24.32
N ASP A 311 -34.25 6.65 25.28
CA ASP A 311 -34.81 6.76 26.62
C ASP A 311 -35.39 5.47 27.21
N ASP A 312 -34.80 5.00 28.30
CA ASP A 312 -35.44 4.86 29.60
C ASP A 312 -34.45 4.32 30.64
N GLY A 313 -34.52 4.95 31.83
CA GLY A 313 -33.68 4.73 32.96
C GLY A 313 -33.80 3.36 33.60
N ASP A 314 -32.84 2.99 34.36
CA ASP A 314 -32.95 2.68 35.77
C ASP A 314 -31.57 2.62 36.44
N SER A 315 -31.62 3.07 37.67
CA SER A 315 -30.59 3.28 38.64
C SER A 315 -30.03 2.01 39.27
N GLY A 316 -28.76 2.09 39.68
CA GLY A 316 -28.34 1.47 40.94
C GLY A 316 -27.04 0.67 40.91
N PRO A 317 -26.24 0.81 41.94
CA PRO A 317 -24.81 0.51 41.97
C PRO A 317 -24.48 -0.81 42.64
N VAL A 318 -23.23 -1.27 42.50
CA VAL A 318 -22.42 -2.02 43.51
C VAL A 318 -21.04 -2.23 42.90
N ALA A 319 -19.99 -1.55 43.32
CA ALA A 319 -19.12 -1.81 44.47
C ALA A 319 -18.17 -3.02 44.34
N GLN A 320 -16.88 -2.66 44.26
CA GLN A 320 -15.74 -3.25 44.99
C GLN A 320 -15.58 -4.75 45.17
N ALA A 321 -14.47 -5.25 44.73
CA ALA A 321 -13.54 -6.07 45.55
C ALA A 321 -12.29 -6.35 44.75
N VAL A 322 -11.16 -5.76 45.05
CA VAL A 322 -10.19 -6.01 46.12
C VAL A 322 -9.18 -7.11 45.76
N ARG A 323 -7.96 -6.66 45.56
CA ARG A 323 -6.66 -7.10 46.10
C ARG A 323 -6.42 -8.60 46.35
N GLY A 324 -5.29 -9.02 45.85
CA GLY A 324 -4.32 -9.71 46.68
C GLY A 324 -3.95 -11.11 46.18
N ALA A 325 -2.75 -11.28 45.78
CA ALA A 325 -1.78 -12.05 46.55
C ALA A 325 -0.48 -12.17 45.76
N ALA A 326 0.52 -11.60 46.33
CA ALA A 326 1.92 -11.90 46.13
C ALA A 326 2.26 -13.31 46.64
N GLY A 327 3.27 -13.92 46.05
CA GLY A 327 4.15 -14.76 46.85
C GLY A 327 4.43 -16.16 46.34
N ALA A 328 5.70 -16.37 46.08
CA ALA A 328 6.49 -17.57 46.35
C ALA A 328 6.37 -18.78 45.38
N ARG A 329 7.26 -18.98 44.57
CA ARG A 329 8.54 -19.70 44.68
C ARG A 329 9.26 -19.72 43.34
#